data_0149256cbbe422ecdd3a4d463c253111
#
_entry.id   0149256cbbe422ecdd3a4d463c253111
#
_cell.length_a   1.000
_cell.length_b   1.000
_cell.length_c   1.000
_cell.angle_alpha   90.00
_cell.angle_beta   90.00
_cell.angle_gamma   90.00
#
_symmetry.space_group_name_H-M   'P 1'
#
loop_
_entity.id
_entity.type
_entity.pdbx_description
1 polymer ?
#
loop_
_entity_poly.entity_id
_entity_poly.type
_entity_poly.pdbx_seq_one_letter_code
_entity_poly.pdbx_strand_id
1 'polypeptide(L)'
;MATGPDPAGTRFFCTTGRGLEPFVLREVRARLGAKQVEYVSGKVFFTTSSDLNTLKRLKSAERLFLLVKRQHPLPAYPRHKEKTFRELQRLVHDAPELWLEALSTWERLLAHEAKERTLSPRTTAPQGKRAGDSEALIAKKLRTEHTLEEPKSLQSGQLGKEREEEAVPGHRGLVSQDPLPGIQGEAATAAGTKDPGSLTFRVSCRCSGAIAKAFTTQEVSRLVGVALMKQFGWRADLRRPRLEVFLHLSDVYSVVGIPVLRVPLASRAYIQTAGLRSTVAWAMASLAEIQAGAFVLDPMCGLGTILLEAAREWPNACYVGADISDAQLVGAGDNLTAAGFWDRVELLKASVTELPLLSESVDVIISDVPFGKKFKLGKDIRSILGEMESDLELEDIMLSEISQKEEDSF
;
A
#
# COMPACT_ATOMS: atom_id res chain seq x y z
N MET A 1 15.49 -44.68 -3.47
CA MET A 1 14.24 -44.04 -3.88
C MET A 1 14.61 -42.66 -4.38
N ALA A 2 14.54 -42.39 -5.67
CA ALA A 2 14.86 -41.13 -6.27
C ALA A 2 13.75 -40.14 -5.93
N THR A 3 14.05 -39.10 -5.15
CA THR A 3 13.18 -37.95 -4.97
C THR A 3 13.12 -37.21 -6.29
N GLY A 4 11.96 -37.29 -6.98
CA GLY A 4 11.69 -36.48 -8.14
C GLY A 4 11.86 -35.00 -7.85
N PRO A 5 12.12 -34.16 -8.87
CA PRO A 5 12.27 -32.72 -8.67
C PRO A 5 10.99 -32.18 -8.05
N ASP A 6 11.14 -31.56 -6.88
CA ASP A 6 10.09 -30.76 -6.20
C ASP A 6 9.49 -29.81 -7.24
N PRO A 7 8.16 -29.74 -7.44
CA PRO A 7 7.60 -28.86 -8.45
C PRO A 7 8.02 -27.43 -8.13
N ALA A 8 8.84 -26.87 -9.03
CA ALA A 8 9.40 -25.54 -8.86
C ALA A 8 8.25 -24.54 -8.73
N GLY A 9 8.02 -24.02 -7.52
CA GLY A 9 7.00 -23.03 -7.27
C GLY A 9 7.24 -21.77 -8.09
N THR A 10 6.22 -20.97 -8.26
CA THR A 10 6.31 -19.67 -8.96
C THR A 10 7.02 -18.63 -8.10
N ARG A 11 7.92 -17.87 -8.70
CA ARG A 11 8.68 -16.83 -8.00
C ARG A 11 7.98 -15.49 -8.04
N PHE A 12 7.77 -14.91 -6.88
CA PHE A 12 7.11 -13.62 -6.68
C PHE A 12 8.03 -12.63 -5.98
N PHE A 13 7.65 -11.37 -6.02
CA PHE A 13 8.10 -10.38 -5.05
C PHE A 13 6.97 -9.44 -4.67
N CYS A 14 7.05 -8.87 -3.48
CA CYS A 14 6.16 -7.80 -3.08
C CYS A 14 6.95 -6.56 -2.67
N THR A 15 6.32 -5.40 -2.79
CA THR A 15 6.82 -4.16 -2.19
C THR A 15 6.25 -4.01 -0.79
N THR A 16 7.01 -3.36 0.08
CA THR A 16 6.60 -3.03 1.44
C THR A 16 7.20 -1.68 1.87
N GLY A 17 6.71 -1.09 2.95
CA GLY A 17 7.37 0.03 3.61
C GLY A 17 8.74 -0.39 4.14
N ARG A 18 9.69 0.54 4.19
CA ARG A 18 11.00 0.27 4.83
C ARG A 18 10.78 -0.02 6.31
N GLY A 19 11.44 -1.05 6.82
CA GLY A 19 11.26 -1.54 8.19
C GLY A 19 10.11 -2.54 8.36
N LEU A 20 9.26 -2.75 7.34
CA LEU A 20 8.19 -3.74 7.37
C LEU A 20 8.58 -5.06 6.70
N GLU A 21 9.80 -5.20 6.20
CA GLU A 21 10.28 -6.41 5.54
C GLU A 21 10.19 -7.65 6.45
N PRO A 22 10.54 -7.59 7.76
CA PRO A 22 10.42 -8.74 8.68
C PRO A 22 8.97 -9.25 8.81
N PHE A 23 7.99 -8.35 8.80
CA PHE A 23 6.57 -8.73 8.86
C PHE A 23 6.14 -9.49 7.60
N VAL A 24 6.57 -9.02 6.43
CA VAL A 24 6.31 -9.72 5.16
C VAL A 24 6.99 -11.07 5.13
N LEU A 25 8.24 -11.16 5.60
CA LEU A 25 8.99 -12.42 5.71
C LEU A 25 8.23 -13.46 6.55
N ARG A 26 7.79 -13.07 7.75
CA ARG A 26 6.98 -13.94 8.62
C ARG A 26 5.67 -14.34 7.95
N GLU A 27 4.98 -13.37 7.36
CA GLU A 27 3.67 -13.59 6.75
C GLU A 27 3.74 -14.54 5.54
N VAL A 28 4.69 -14.38 4.61
CA VAL A 28 4.82 -15.26 3.45
C VAL A 28 5.23 -16.67 3.83
N ARG A 29 6.08 -16.84 4.85
CA ARG A 29 6.44 -18.16 5.39
C ARG A 29 5.23 -18.83 6.03
N ALA A 30 4.53 -18.14 6.92
CA ALA A 30 3.41 -18.70 7.67
C ALA A 30 2.16 -18.97 6.82
N ARG A 31 1.78 -18.02 5.94
CA ARG A 31 0.53 -18.11 5.17
C ARG A 31 0.68 -18.84 3.84
N LEU A 32 1.85 -18.74 3.21
CA LEU A 32 2.07 -19.24 1.85
C LEU A 32 2.99 -20.47 1.80
N GLY A 33 3.57 -20.88 2.93
CA GLY A 33 4.61 -21.92 2.94
C GLY A 33 5.78 -21.54 2.00
N ALA A 34 6.08 -20.26 1.90
CA ALA A 34 7.03 -19.74 0.93
C ALA A 34 8.45 -20.26 1.20
N LYS A 35 9.15 -20.61 0.12
CA LYS A 35 10.55 -21.03 0.12
C LYS A 35 11.41 -19.94 -0.53
N GLN A 36 12.74 -20.03 -0.34
CA GLN A 36 13.72 -19.11 -0.94
C GLN A 36 13.35 -17.64 -0.69
N VAL A 37 13.03 -17.33 0.57
CA VAL A 37 12.59 -16.00 0.98
C VAL A 37 13.81 -15.13 1.22
N GLU A 38 13.92 -14.05 0.46
CA GLU A 38 15.01 -13.07 0.50
C GLU A 38 14.40 -11.65 0.57
N TYR A 39 15.10 -10.70 1.14
CA TYR A 39 14.66 -9.32 1.10
C TYR A 39 15.78 -8.34 0.72
N VAL A 40 15.36 -7.20 0.24
CA VAL A 40 16.13 -5.98 0.07
C VAL A 40 15.26 -4.83 0.52
N SER A 41 15.84 -3.70 0.89
CA SER A 41 15.06 -2.55 1.38
C SER A 41 13.82 -2.27 0.50
N GLY A 42 12.64 -2.38 1.10
CA GLY A 42 11.34 -2.16 0.49
C GLY A 42 10.83 -3.28 -0.42
N LYS A 43 11.46 -4.46 -0.43
CA LYS A 43 10.99 -5.62 -1.20
C LYS A 43 11.35 -6.95 -0.56
N VAL A 44 10.42 -7.90 -0.67
CA VAL A 44 10.63 -9.30 -0.29
C VAL A 44 10.38 -10.18 -1.52
N PHE A 45 11.32 -11.08 -1.79
CA PHE A 45 11.27 -12.09 -2.87
C PHE A 45 11.01 -13.46 -2.26
N PHE A 46 10.18 -14.26 -2.90
CA PHE A 46 9.85 -15.58 -2.39
C PHE A 46 9.31 -16.50 -3.51
N THR A 47 9.36 -17.80 -3.24
CA THR A 47 8.83 -18.84 -4.13
C THR A 47 7.68 -19.56 -3.43
N THR A 48 6.53 -19.71 -4.08
CA THR A 48 5.38 -20.44 -3.55
C THR A 48 4.56 -21.08 -4.66
N SER A 49 3.82 -22.13 -4.32
CA SER A 49 2.80 -22.76 -5.15
C SER A 49 1.37 -22.33 -4.79
N SER A 50 1.23 -21.37 -3.87
CA SER A 50 -0.08 -20.87 -3.42
C SER A 50 -0.88 -20.25 -4.55
N ASP A 51 -2.19 -20.43 -4.51
CA ASP A 51 -3.14 -19.82 -5.43
C ASP A 51 -3.28 -18.29 -5.20
N LEU A 52 -3.96 -17.64 -6.13
CA LEU A 52 -4.14 -16.18 -6.08
C LEU A 52 -4.99 -15.73 -4.87
N ASN A 53 -5.95 -16.53 -4.41
CA ASN A 53 -6.80 -16.19 -3.28
C ASN A 53 -6.00 -16.19 -1.98
N THR A 54 -5.10 -17.15 -1.81
CA THR A 54 -4.17 -17.22 -0.69
C THR A 54 -3.17 -16.05 -0.74
N LEU A 55 -2.62 -15.75 -1.92
CA LEU A 55 -1.72 -14.60 -2.13
C LEU A 55 -2.37 -13.26 -1.77
N LYS A 56 -3.67 -13.08 -2.03
CA LYS A 56 -4.43 -11.87 -1.66
C LYS A 56 -4.60 -11.68 -0.16
N ARG A 57 -4.36 -12.69 0.64
CA ARG A 57 -4.49 -12.61 2.11
C ARG A 57 -3.32 -11.93 2.78
N LEU A 58 -2.24 -11.65 2.06
CA LEU A 58 -1.11 -10.90 2.61
C LEU A 58 -1.53 -9.50 3.05
N LYS A 59 -1.17 -9.13 4.28
CA LYS A 59 -1.56 -7.90 4.95
C LYS A 59 -0.43 -6.87 5.04
N SER A 60 0.80 -7.33 5.25
CA SER A 60 2.00 -6.50 5.36
C SER A 60 2.56 -6.05 4.00
N ALA A 61 2.19 -6.73 2.90
CA ALA A 61 2.62 -6.38 1.55
C ALA A 61 1.79 -5.25 0.94
N GLU A 62 2.45 -4.33 0.21
CA GLU A 62 1.78 -3.23 -0.50
C GLU A 62 1.29 -3.65 -1.89
N ARG A 63 2.18 -4.16 -2.72
CA ARG A 63 1.88 -4.65 -4.09
C ARG A 63 2.59 -5.98 -4.33
N LEU A 64 1.91 -6.88 -5.01
CA LEU A 64 2.42 -8.21 -5.35
C LEU A 64 2.71 -8.30 -6.86
N PHE A 65 3.86 -8.87 -7.18
CA PHE A 65 4.35 -9.02 -8.54
C PHE A 65 4.82 -10.46 -8.80
N LEU A 66 4.50 -10.98 -9.95
CA LEU A 66 5.20 -12.13 -10.51
C LEU A 66 6.59 -11.68 -10.96
N LEU A 67 7.63 -12.36 -10.54
CA LEU A 67 9.01 -12.02 -10.91
C LEU A 67 9.30 -12.51 -12.34
N VAL A 68 9.67 -11.59 -13.22
CA VAL A 68 10.17 -11.92 -14.56
C VAL A 68 11.69 -12.09 -14.52
N LYS A 69 12.39 -11.08 -13.99
CA LYS A 69 13.86 -11.07 -13.94
C LYS A 69 14.36 -10.23 -12.77
N ARG A 70 15.37 -10.72 -12.07
CA ARG A 70 16.19 -9.97 -11.12
C ARG A 70 17.64 -10.12 -11.48
N GLN A 71 18.37 -9.04 -11.51
CA GLN A 71 19.79 -9.04 -11.85
C GLN A 71 20.52 -7.92 -11.12
N HIS A 72 21.84 -7.93 -11.23
CA HIS A 72 22.71 -6.85 -10.77
C HIS A 72 22.27 -5.49 -11.31
N PRO A 73 22.69 -4.38 -10.67
CA PRO A 73 22.39 -3.04 -11.16
C PRO A 73 22.79 -2.87 -12.62
N LEU A 74 21.95 -2.20 -13.39
CA LEU A 74 22.35 -1.81 -14.73
C LEU A 74 23.40 -0.70 -14.64
N PRO A 75 24.50 -0.81 -15.38
CA PRO A 75 25.50 0.24 -15.40
C PRO A 75 24.92 1.51 -16.02
N ALA A 76 24.92 2.58 -15.25
CA ALA A 76 24.54 3.91 -15.73
C ALA A 76 25.79 4.61 -16.28
N TYR A 77 25.75 4.94 -17.55
CA TYR A 77 26.80 5.71 -18.21
C TYR A 77 26.31 7.14 -18.53
N PRO A 78 26.42 8.10 -17.59
CA PRO A 78 25.86 9.44 -17.79
C PRO A 78 26.37 10.16 -19.05
N ARG A 79 27.63 9.92 -19.38
CA ARG A 79 28.29 10.51 -20.57
C ARG A 79 28.08 9.69 -21.87
N HIS A 80 27.57 8.47 -21.78
CA HIS A 80 27.35 7.54 -22.89
C HIS A 80 25.95 6.92 -22.81
N LYS A 81 24.93 7.73 -22.95
CA LYS A 81 23.54 7.32 -22.86
C LYS A 81 23.19 6.12 -23.74
N GLU A 82 23.79 6.03 -24.94
CA GLU A 82 23.60 4.91 -25.87
C GLU A 82 24.02 3.55 -25.30
N LYS A 83 25.08 3.50 -24.48
CA LYS A 83 25.50 2.26 -23.83
C LYS A 83 24.42 1.80 -22.82
N THR A 84 23.92 2.72 -22.02
CA THR A 84 22.82 2.41 -21.07
C THR A 84 21.55 2.01 -21.81
N PHE A 85 21.25 2.60 -22.97
CA PHE A 85 20.11 2.18 -23.80
C PHE A 85 20.24 0.74 -24.27
N ARG A 86 21.41 0.32 -24.69
CA ARG A 86 21.67 -1.09 -25.07
C ARG A 86 21.44 -2.03 -23.87
N GLU A 87 21.93 -1.67 -22.71
CA GLU A 87 21.70 -2.47 -21.50
C GLU A 87 20.20 -2.55 -21.12
N LEU A 88 19.45 -1.45 -21.28
CA LEU A 88 18.01 -1.48 -21.09
C LEU A 88 17.28 -2.38 -22.10
N GLN A 89 17.72 -2.38 -23.36
CA GLN A 89 17.17 -3.27 -24.38
C GLN A 89 17.51 -4.75 -24.10
N ARG A 90 18.69 -5.04 -23.57
CA ARG A 90 19.10 -6.39 -23.14
C ARG A 90 18.21 -6.99 -22.06
N LEU A 91 17.57 -6.18 -21.22
CA LEU A 91 16.57 -6.68 -20.26
C LEU A 91 15.46 -7.48 -20.94
N VAL A 92 15.16 -7.13 -22.19
CA VAL A 92 14.08 -7.77 -22.96
C VAL A 92 14.65 -8.85 -23.90
N HIS A 93 15.76 -8.56 -24.59
CA HIS A 93 16.26 -9.39 -25.68
C HIS A 93 17.09 -10.59 -25.23
N ASP A 94 17.83 -10.49 -24.11
CA ASP A 94 18.76 -11.54 -23.68
C ASP A 94 18.09 -12.82 -23.17
N ALA A 95 16.82 -12.77 -22.76
CA ALA A 95 16.10 -13.91 -22.25
C ALA A 95 14.58 -13.76 -22.53
N PRO A 96 14.15 -13.83 -23.80
CA PRO A 96 12.75 -13.66 -24.18
C PRO A 96 11.86 -14.75 -23.62
N GLU A 97 12.38 -15.94 -23.37
CA GLU A 97 11.69 -17.08 -22.78
C GLU A 97 11.16 -16.77 -21.38
N LEU A 98 11.91 -16.02 -20.55
CA LEU A 98 11.46 -15.65 -19.22
C LEU A 98 10.19 -14.76 -19.24
N TRP A 99 10.09 -13.94 -20.27
CA TRP A 99 8.91 -13.09 -20.45
C TRP A 99 7.68 -13.89 -20.86
N LEU A 100 7.85 -14.87 -21.76
CA LEU A 100 6.76 -15.72 -22.22
C LEU A 100 6.28 -16.67 -21.12
N GLU A 101 7.21 -17.22 -20.35
CA GLU A 101 6.89 -18.05 -19.18
C GLU A 101 6.13 -17.26 -18.11
N ALA A 102 6.63 -16.06 -17.79
CA ALA A 102 5.96 -15.16 -16.83
C ALA A 102 4.56 -14.76 -17.33
N LEU A 103 4.42 -14.43 -18.62
CA LEU A 103 3.11 -14.12 -19.21
C LEU A 103 2.14 -15.29 -19.10
N SER A 104 2.57 -16.50 -19.50
CA SER A 104 1.76 -17.74 -19.39
C SER A 104 1.34 -18.02 -17.95
N THR A 105 2.26 -17.86 -17.01
CA THR A 105 1.99 -18.02 -15.57
C THR A 105 0.99 -16.98 -15.07
N TRP A 106 1.14 -15.72 -15.45
CA TRP A 106 0.23 -14.64 -15.10
C TRP A 106 -1.18 -14.87 -15.65
N GLU A 107 -1.31 -15.31 -16.91
CA GLU A 107 -2.60 -15.65 -17.52
C GLU A 107 -3.26 -16.83 -16.80
N ARG A 108 -2.49 -17.85 -16.44
CA ARG A 108 -2.99 -19.03 -15.68
C ARG A 108 -3.51 -18.63 -14.30
N LEU A 109 -2.80 -17.76 -13.57
CA LEU A 109 -3.26 -17.27 -12.27
C LEU A 109 -4.58 -16.53 -12.38
N LEU A 110 -4.76 -15.66 -13.39
CA LEU A 110 -5.99 -14.93 -13.62
C LEU A 110 -7.15 -15.83 -14.10
N ALA A 111 -6.87 -16.81 -14.95
CA ALA A 111 -7.88 -17.76 -15.43
C ALA A 111 -8.43 -18.63 -14.30
N HIS A 112 -7.58 -19.02 -13.36
CA HIS A 112 -7.99 -19.79 -12.19
C HIS A 112 -8.95 -18.99 -11.31
N GLU A 113 -8.64 -17.71 -11.05
CA GLU A 113 -9.52 -16.80 -10.32
C GLU A 113 -10.89 -16.62 -10.98
N ALA A 114 -10.92 -16.49 -12.31
CA ALA A 114 -12.17 -16.33 -13.06
C ALA A 114 -13.06 -17.57 -12.95
N LYS A 115 -12.48 -18.77 -12.99
CA LYS A 115 -13.22 -20.04 -12.82
C LYS A 115 -13.81 -20.20 -11.42
N GLU A 116 -13.04 -19.86 -10.39
CA GLU A 116 -13.53 -19.94 -9.00
C GLU A 116 -14.68 -18.98 -8.72
N ARG A 117 -14.64 -17.77 -9.28
CA ARG A 117 -15.75 -16.80 -9.18
C ARG A 117 -17.05 -17.30 -9.83
N THR A 118 -16.95 -18.11 -10.88
CA THR A 118 -18.13 -18.68 -11.55
C THR A 118 -18.68 -19.90 -10.82
N LEU A 119 -17.87 -20.61 -10.04
CA LEU A 119 -18.25 -21.79 -9.29
C LEU A 119 -18.78 -21.49 -7.88
N SER A 120 -18.46 -20.30 -7.31
CA SER A 120 -19.09 -19.86 -6.06
C SER A 120 -20.56 -19.50 -6.33
N PRO A 121 -21.52 -20.17 -5.65
CA PRO A 121 -22.91 -19.78 -5.77
C PRO A 121 -23.05 -18.33 -5.31
N ARG A 122 -23.65 -17.49 -6.16
CA ARG A 122 -24.13 -16.17 -5.73
C ARG A 122 -25.05 -16.41 -4.54
N THR A 123 -24.56 -16.17 -3.35
CA THR A 123 -25.42 -15.90 -2.21
C THR A 123 -26.20 -14.66 -2.61
N THR A 124 -27.41 -14.85 -3.08
CA THR A 124 -28.38 -13.79 -3.26
C THR A 124 -28.56 -13.18 -1.90
N ALA A 125 -27.96 -12.01 -1.69
CA ALA A 125 -28.33 -11.16 -0.58
C ALA A 125 -29.85 -10.99 -0.63
N PRO A 126 -30.59 -11.19 0.47
CA PRO A 126 -32.01 -10.92 0.48
C PRO A 126 -32.17 -9.44 0.11
N GLN A 127 -33.01 -9.18 -0.89
CA GLN A 127 -33.45 -7.83 -1.22
C GLN A 127 -34.13 -7.27 0.05
N GLY A 128 -33.30 -6.60 0.88
CA GLY A 128 -33.78 -5.83 2.03
C GLY A 128 -34.57 -4.66 1.51
N LYS A 129 -35.79 -4.55 2.02
CA LYS A 129 -36.73 -3.45 1.87
C LYS A 129 -36.01 -2.12 2.04
N ARG A 130 -36.39 -1.14 1.23
CA ARG A 130 -35.93 0.24 1.20
C ARG A 130 -35.54 0.77 2.57
N ALA A 131 -34.26 1.06 2.77
CA ALA A 131 -33.72 1.83 3.87
C ALA A 131 -34.13 3.30 3.71
N GLY A 132 -35.36 3.63 4.12
CA GLY A 132 -35.86 5.00 4.16
C GLY A 132 -36.19 5.49 5.55
N ASP A 133 -36.38 4.55 6.52
CA ASP A 133 -36.93 4.91 7.83
C ASP A 133 -35.90 4.90 8.96
N SER A 134 -34.70 4.36 8.78
CA SER A 134 -33.67 4.28 9.83
C SER A 134 -32.84 5.56 9.96
N GLU A 135 -32.57 6.28 8.86
CA GLU A 135 -31.81 7.54 8.90
C GLU A 135 -32.57 8.67 9.59
N ALA A 136 -33.91 8.67 9.48
CA ALA A 136 -34.75 9.66 10.15
C ALA A 136 -34.79 9.51 11.68
N LEU A 137 -34.58 8.30 12.21
CA LEU A 137 -34.56 8.03 13.63
C LEU A 137 -33.24 8.41 14.30
N ILE A 138 -32.12 8.20 13.64
CA ILE A 138 -30.78 8.55 14.16
C ILE A 138 -30.58 10.06 14.15
N ALA A 139 -30.98 10.74 13.08
CA ALA A 139 -30.94 12.20 12.98
C ALA A 139 -31.87 12.89 14.01
N LYS A 140 -32.96 12.21 14.43
CA LYS A 140 -33.90 12.73 15.43
C LYS A 140 -33.38 12.56 16.85
N LYS A 141 -32.58 11.52 17.14
CA LYS A 141 -31.99 11.29 18.46
C LYS A 141 -30.84 12.26 18.78
N LEU A 142 -30.07 12.65 17.78
CA LEU A 142 -29.00 13.65 17.89
C LEU A 142 -29.51 15.10 17.98
N ARG A 143 -30.75 15.37 17.54
CA ARG A 143 -31.35 16.73 17.63
C ARG A 143 -32.08 17.01 18.93
N THR A 144 -32.36 16.00 19.77
CA THR A 144 -33.20 16.17 21.00
C THR A 144 -32.36 16.44 22.25
N GLU A 145 -31.03 16.35 22.19
CA GLU A 145 -30.16 16.61 23.35
C GLU A 145 -29.46 17.99 23.31
N HIS A 146 -29.68 18.81 22.26
CA HIS A 146 -29.11 20.17 22.17
C HIS A 146 -30.20 21.25 22.14
N THR A 147 -31.01 21.31 23.18
CA THR A 147 -31.86 22.48 23.41
C THR A 147 -31.83 22.86 24.88
N LEU A 148 -30.81 23.54 25.31
CA LEU A 148 -30.82 24.38 26.50
C LEU A 148 -29.86 25.56 26.33
N GLU A 149 -30.52 26.73 26.14
CA GLU A 149 -30.11 28.10 26.52
C GLU A 149 -28.94 28.81 25.86
N GLU A 150 -29.30 29.68 24.89
CA GLU A 150 -28.55 30.89 24.60
C GLU A 150 -28.74 31.97 25.66
N PRO A 151 -27.73 32.78 25.97
CA PRO A 151 -27.94 34.17 26.40
C PRO A 151 -27.48 35.17 25.35
N LYS A 152 -28.32 36.17 25.21
CA LYS A 152 -28.35 37.30 24.30
C LYS A 152 -27.10 38.21 24.31
N SER A 153 -26.75 38.60 23.13
CA SER A 153 -26.27 39.95 22.65
C SER A 153 -25.44 40.86 23.54
N LEU A 154 -24.32 41.30 22.96
CA LEU A 154 -23.96 42.74 22.99
C LEU A 154 -23.16 43.09 21.71
N GLN A 155 -23.65 44.17 21.09
CA GLN A 155 -23.10 44.82 19.90
C GLN A 155 -21.83 45.63 20.21
N SER A 156 -21.09 45.81 19.16
CA SER A 156 -20.36 47.02 18.74
C SER A 156 -18.85 46.94 18.67
N GLY A 157 -18.35 47.40 17.51
CA GLY A 157 -17.02 48.00 17.40
C GLY A 157 -16.31 47.67 16.09
N GLN A 158 -16.64 48.41 15.02
CA GLN A 158 -15.79 48.56 13.83
C GLN A 158 -14.43 49.12 14.23
N LEU A 159 -13.35 48.62 13.68
CA LEU A 159 -12.28 49.41 13.08
C LEU A 159 -11.41 48.53 12.17
N GLY A 160 -11.31 48.99 10.94
CA GLY A 160 -10.48 48.40 9.91
C GLY A 160 -8.99 48.68 10.12
N LYS A 161 -8.18 47.87 9.47
CA LYS A 161 -6.98 48.33 8.76
C LYS A 161 -6.48 47.21 7.85
N GLU A 162 -6.37 47.63 6.62
CA GLU A 162 -5.68 47.03 5.48
C GLU A 162 -4.24 46.59 5.82
N ARG A 163 -3.80 45.48 5.22
CA ARG A 163 -2.43 45.32 4.70
C ARG A 163 -2.35 44.07 3.84
N GLU A 164 -2.32 44.34 2.54
CA GLU A 164 -1.23 44.06 1.60
C GLU A 164 -0.98 42.58 1.30
N GLU A 165 -1.53 42.21 0.13
CA GLU A 165 -1.12 41.11 -0.72
C GLU A 165 0.31 41.31 -1.22
N GLU A 166 1.23 40.40 -0.95
CA GLU A 166 2.44 40.24 -1.75
C GLU A 166 2.25 39.14 -2.79
N ALA A 167 2.09 39.57 -4.02
CA ALA A 167 2.12 38.77 -5.21
C ALA A 167 3.57 38.37 -5.55
N VAL A 168 3.83 37.08 -5.71
CA VAL A 168 5.08 36.55 -6.27
C VAL A 168 4.91 36.40 -7.78
N PRO A 169 5.82 36.97 -8.60
CA PRO A 169 5.64 37.05 -10.05
C PRO A 169 5.92 35.72 -10.75
N GLY A 170 5.02 35.36 -11.63
CA GLY A 170 5.19 34.24 -12.56
C GLY A 170 6.29 34.48 -13.60
N HIS A 171 7.24 33.56 -13.68
CA HIS A 171 8.17 33.47 -14.79
C HIS A 171 7.51 32.74 -15.97
N ARG A 172 7.10 33.50 -16.97
CA ARG A 172 6.95 33.05 -18.34
C ARG A 172 8.33 32.96 -18.98
N GLY A 173 8.89 31.77 -19.10
CA GLY A 173 10.06 31.47 -19.92
C GLY A 173 9.64 30.94 -21.27
N LEU A 174 9.86 31.73 -22.31
CA LEU A 174 9.82 31.33 -23.71
C LEU A 174 10.87 30.23 -23.96
N VAL A 175 10.43 29.06 -24.39
CA VAL A 175 11.32 28.00 -24.88
C VAL A 175 11.53 28.23 -26.37
N SER A 176 12.73 28.66 -26.73
CA SER A 176 13.23 28.61 -28.10
C SER A 176 13.43 27.13 -28.49
N GLN A 177 12.80 26.74 -29.61
CA GLN A 177 13.00 25.47 -30.26
C GLN A 177 14.25 25.56 -31.11
N ASP A 178 15.31 24.80 -30.75
CA ASP A 178 16.37 24.42 -31.68
C ASP A 178 16.15 22.97 -32.10
N PRO A 179 16.13 22.68 -33.42
CA PRO A 179 15.91 21.33 -33.92
C PRO A 179 17.24 20.54 -33.91
N LEU A 180 17.21 19.38 -33.27
CA LEU A 180 18.25 18.36 -33.37
C LEU A 180 18.29 17.75 -34.77
N PRO A 181 19.50 17.39 -35.29
CA PRO A 181 19.72 16.99 -36.68
C PRO A 181 19.06 15.64 -36.99
N GLY A 182 18.51 15.59 -38.18
CA GLY A 182 17.66 14.54 -38.70
C GLY A 182 18.32 13.17 -38.77
N ILE A 183 17.57 12.19 -38.27
CA ILE A 183 17.58 10.85 -38.80
C ILE A 183 16.31 10.74 -39.64
N GLN A 184 16.51 10.84 -40.95
CA GLN A 184 15.52 10.43 -41.95
C GLN A 184 15.32 8.92 -41.81
N GLY A 185 14.26 8.53 -41.18
CA GLY A 185 13.76 7.16 -41.12
C GLY A 185 12.34 7.19 -41.60
N GLU A 186 12.08 6.57 -42.70
CA GLU A 186 10.85 6.47 -43.47
C GLU A 186 9.63 6.35 -42.61
N ALA A 187 8.70 7.26 -42.78
CA ALA A 187 7.32 7.15 -42.30
C ALA A 187 6.63 6.02 -43.08
N ALA A 188 6.76 4.81 -42.58
CA ALA A 188 5.88 3.73 -43.00
C ALA A 188 4.51 4.00 -42.37
N THR A 189 3.65 4.57 -43.18
CA THR A 189 2.19 4.54 -43.00
C THR A 189 1.73 3.09 -43.12
N ALA A 190 1.90 2.32 -42.02
CA ALA A 190 1.21 1.05 -41.85
C ALA A 190 -0.15 1.38 -41.20
N ALA A 191 -1.15 1.58 -42.02
CA ALA A 191 -2.53 1.27 -41.67
C ALA A 191 -2.59 -0.26 -41.42
N GLY A 192 -2.06 -0.68 -40.28
CA GLY A 192 -2.06 -2.07 -39.82
C GLY A 192 -3.49 -2.44 -39.45
N THR A 193 -4.04 -3.38 -40.17
CA THR A 193 -5.18 -4.20 -39.82
C THR A 193 -5.16 -4.48 -38.31
N LYS A 194 -6.26 -4.11 -37.65
CA LYS A 194 -6.50 -4.40 -36.24
C LYS A 194 -6.56 -5.91 -36.08
N ASP A 195 -5.42 -6.51 -35.72
CA ASP A 195 -5.39 -7.90 -35.27
C ASP A 195 -6.00 -7.93 -33.85
N PRO A 196 -7.21 -8.49 -33.65
CA PRO A 196 -7.91 -8.41 -32.38
C PRO A 196 -7.24 -9.20 -31.24
N GLY A 197 -6.12 -9.87 -31.50
CA GLY A 197 -5.42 -10.74 -30.57
C GLY A 197 -4.10 -10.19 -29.98
N SER A 198 -3.60 -9.03 -30.41
CA SER A 198 -2.32 -8.50 -29.92
C SER A 198 -2.44 -8.03 -28.47
N LEU A 199 -1.56 -8.53 -27.57
CA LEU A 199 -1.48 -8.14 -26.17
C LEU A 199 -1.21 -6.64 -26.04
N THR A 200 -2.07 -5.93 -25.30
CA THR A 200 -1.85 -4.52 -24.97
C THR A 200 -1.13 -4.37 -23.64
N PHE A 201 -0.14 -3.47 -23.58
CA PHE A 201 0.66 -3.29 -22.37
C PHE A 201 1.06 -1.83 -22.12
N ARG A 202 1.47 -1.59 -20.86
CA ARG A 202 2.22 -0.39 -20.47
C ARG A 202 3.43 -0.79 -19.62
N VAL A 203 4.44 0.07 -19.60
CA VAL A 203 5.61 -0.06 -18.72
C VAL A 203 5.51 1.01 -17.63
N SER A 204 5.56 0.59 -16.37
CA SER A 204 5.68 1.46 -15.20
C SER A 204 7.09 1.33 -14.65
N CYS A 205 7.84 2.42 -14.59
CA CYS A 205 9.23 2.41 -14.16
C CYS A 205 9.43 3.20 -12.87
N ARG A 206 10.28 2.69 -11.98
CA ARG A 206 10.85 3.40 -10.85
C ARG A 206 12.37 3.37 -10.96
N CYS A 207 12.99 4.54 -10.94
CA CYS A 207 14.45 4.67 -10.96
C CYS A 207 14.94 5.33 -9.67
N SER A 208 16.08 4.90 -9.18
CA SER A 208 16.77 5.50 -8.03
C SER A 208 18.28 5.43 -8.25
N GLY A 209 19.05 6.24 -7.51
CA GLY A 209 20.51 6.27 -7.62
C GLY A 209 21.03 6.90 -8.91
N ALA A 210 22.13 6.36 -9.45
CA ALA A 210 22.84 6.90 -10.62
C ALA A 210 21.97 6.93 -11.88
N ILE A 211 21.14 5.91 -12.09
CA ILE A 211 20.28 5.84 -13.28
C ILE A 211 19.20 6.92 -13.26
N ALA A 212 18.66 7.27 -12.09
CA ALA A 212 17.66 8.34 -11.93
C ALA A 212 18.25 9.74 -12.20
N LYS A 213 19.57 9.91 -12.03
CA LYS A 213 20.27 11.15 -12.39
C LYS A 213 20.51 11.30 -13.89
N ALA A 214 20.59 10.17 -14.61
CA ALA A 214 20.92 10.14 -16.03
C ALA A 214 19.66 10.10 -16.92
N PHE A 215 18.56 9.50 -16.43
CA PHE A 215 17.35 9.23 -17.21
C PHE A 215 16.10 9.50 -16.39
N THR A 216 15.08 10.03 -17.05
CA THR A 216 13.73 10.09 -16.50
C THR A 216 13.07 8.71 -16.53
N THR A 217 12.13 8.47 -15.63
CA THR A 217 11.33 7.23 -15.63
C THR A 217 10.55 7.06 -16.93
N GLN A 218 10.17 8.16 -17.58
CA GLN A 218 9.47 8.14 -18.88
C GLN A 218 10.38 7.66 -20.02
N GLU A 219 11.61 8.16 -20.09
CA GLU A 219 12.62 7.70 -21.09
C GLU A 219 12.86 6.20 -20.95
N VAL A 220 13.09 5.72 -19.74
CA VAL A 220 13.30 4.29 -19.47
C VAL A 220 12.07 3.47 -19.84
N SER A 221 10.88 3.90 -19.45
CA SER A 221 9.62 3.20 -19.79
C SER A 221 9.42 3.12 -21.30
N ARG A 222 9.73 4.21 -22.02
CA ARG A 222 9.62 4.26 -23.48
C ARG A 222 10.59 3.30 -24.15
N LEU A 223 11.86 3.28 -23.72
CA LEU A 223 12.90 2.42 -24.29
C LEU A 223 12.57 0.94 -24.12
N VAL A 224 12.19 0.54 -22.90
CA VAL A 224 11.78 -0.83 -22.62
C VAL A 224 10.49 -1.17 -23.37
N GLY A 225 9.55 -0.24 -23.45
CA GLY A 225 8.31 -0.41 -24.22
C GLY A 225 8.58 -0.68 -25.71
N VAL A 226 9.49 0.08 -26.34
CA VAL A 226 9.89 -0.14 -27.74
C VAL A 226 10.57 -1.50 -27.91
N ALA A 227 11.41 -1.92 -26.96
CA ALA A 227 12.04 -3.24 -26.99
C ALA A 227 11.01 -4.38 -26.93
N LEU A 228 10.01 -4.27 -26.06
CA LEU A 228 8.91 -5.24 -25.94
C LEU A 228 8.06 -5.30 -27.23
N MET A 229 7.73 -4.14 -27.81
CA MET A 229 7.01 -4.09 -29.08
C MET A 229 7.79 -4.80 -30.21
N LYS A 230 9.09 -4.55 -30.31
CA LYS A 230 9.96 -5.16 -31.34
C LYS A 230 10.13 -6.67 -31.12
N GLN A 231 10.28 -7.10 -29.86
CA GLN A 231 10.57 -8.49 -29.53
C GLN A 231 9.33 -9.38 -29.64
N PHE A 232 8.17 -8.89 -29.18
CA PHE A 232 6.96 -9.73 -29.01
C PHE A 232 5.78 -9.29 -29.87
N GLY A 233 5.89 -8.19 -30.62
CA GLY A 233 4.77 -7.65 -31.38
C GLY A 233 3.63 -7.08 -30.51
N TRP A 234 3.87 -6.87 -29.20
CA TRP A 234 2.86 -6.32 -28.29
C TRP A 234 2.56 -4.86 -28.64
N ARG A 235 1.35 -4.40 -28.30
CA ARG A 235 0.90 -3.05 -28.59
C ARG A 235 0.87 -2.20 -27.31
N ALA A 236 1.49 -1.01 -27.35
CA ALA A 236 1.44 -0.09 -26.22
C ALA A 236 0.05 0.52 -26.07
N ASP A 237 -0.52 0.46 -24.84
CA ASP A 237 -1.74 1.14 -24.44
C ASP A 237 -1.55 1.70 -23.02
N LEU A 238 -1.41 3.02 -22.92
CA LEU A 238 -1.13 3.69 -21.66
C LEU A 238 -2.38 3.87 -20.79
N ARG A 239 -3.58 3.83 -21.39
CA ARG A 239 -4.83 4.11 -20.69
C ARG A 239 -5.51 2.85 -20.15
N ARG A 240 -5.62 1.81 -20.97
CA ARG A 240 -6.33 0.56 -20.63
C ARG A 240 -5.53 -0.67 -21.04
N PRO A 241 -4.29 -0.83 -20.53
CA PRO A 241 -3.48 -1.99 -20.86
C PRO A 241 -4.09 -3.26 -20.28
N ARG A 242 -3.94 -4.36 -21.01
CA ARG A 242 -4.22 -5.70 -20.47
C ARG A 242 -3.12 -6.12 -19.49
N LEU A 243 -1.86 -5.79 -19.81
CA LEU A 243 -0.66 -6.12 -19.04
C LEU A 243 0.05 -4.84 -18.57
N GLU A 244 0.43 -4.80 -17.30
CA GLU A 244 1.40 -3.82 -16.79
C GLU A 244 2.74 -4.53 -16.58
N VAL A 245 3.81 -3.96 -17.13
CA VAL A 245 5.18 -4.37 -16.84
C VAL A 245 5.76 -3.38 -15.84
N PHE A 246 6.18 -3.86 -14.69
CA PHE A 246 6.81 -3.05 -13.67
C PHE A 246 8.34 -3.22 -13.73
N LEU A 247 9.05 -2.11 -13.75
CA LEU A 247 10.50 -2.06 -13.75
C LEU A 247 10.99 -1.21 -12.58
N HIS A 248 11.90 -1.74 -11.77
CA HIS A 248 12.61 -0.95 -10.76
C HIS A 248 14.12 -1.08 -10.97
N LEU A 249 14.75 0.05 -11.22
CA LEU A 249 16.20 0.17 -11.42
C LEU A 249 16.80 0.98 -10.27
N SER A 250 17.82 0.43 -9.63
CA SER A 250 18.55 1.04 -8.52
C SER A 250 20.03 0.73 -8.59
N ASP A 251 20.83 1.36 -7.75
CA ASP A 251 22.26 1.07 -7.65
C ASP A 251 22.56 -0.29 -6.99
N VAL A 252 21.56 -0.97 -6.45
CA VAL A 252 21.70 -2.26 -5.77
C VAL A 252 21.26 -3.42 -6.66
N TYR A 253 20.19 -3.23 -7.43
CA TYR A 253 19.58 -4.27 -8.28
C TYR A 253 18.71 -3.67 -9.39
N SER A 254 18.44 -4.50 -10.38
CA SER A 254 17.40 -4.29 -11.38
C SER A 254 16.37 -5.41 -11.28
N VAL A 255 15.08 -5.07 -11.19
CA VAL A 255 14.00 -6.04 -11.11
C VAL A 255 12.90 -5.72 -12.11
N VAL A 256 12.39 -6.76 -12.76
CA VAL A 256 11.25 -6.72 -13.68
C VAL A 256 10.18 -7.64 -13.14
N GLY A 257 8.94 -7.18 -13.13
CA GLY A 257 7.80 -8.00 -12.70
C GLY A 257 6.49 -7.58 -13.34
N ILE A 258 5.52 -8.47 -13.22
CA ILE A 258 4.15 -8.26 -13.68
C ILE A 258 3.26 -8.16 -12.43
N PRO A 259 2.52 -7.05 -12.21
CA PRO A 259 1.57 -6.99 -11.11
C PRO A 259 0.55 -8.11 -11.23
N VAL A 260 0.39 -8.88 -10.16
CA VAL A 260 -0.58 -9.98 -10.12
C VAL A 260 -1.99 -9.44 -9.89
N LEU A 261 -2.10 -8.32 -9.18
CA LEU A 261 -3.36 -7.67 -8.85
C LEU A 261 -3.40 -6.26 -9.45
N ARG A 262 -4.57 -5.85 -9.94
CA ARG A 262 -4.79 -4.49 -10.44
C ARG A 262 -4.80 -3.45 -9.31
N VAL A 263 -5.41 -3.82 -8.18
CA VAL A 263 -5.46 -2.99 -6.97
C VAL A 263 -4.37 -3.44 -6.03
N PRO A 264 -3.59 -2.51 -5.44
CA PRO A 264 -2.59 -2.85 -4.44
C PRO A 264 -3.20 -3.61 -3.25
N LEU A 265 -2.46 -4.54 -2.66
CA LEU A 265 -2.89 -5.24 -1.43
C LEU A 265 -3.12 -4.27 -0.27
N ALA A 266 -2.31 -3.21 -0.18
CA ALA A 266 -2.48 -2.17 0.83
C ALA A 266 -3.78 -1.36 0.69
N SER A 267 -4.40 -1.36 -0.49
CA SER A 267 -5.69 -0.69 -0.71
C SER A 267 -6.81 -1.57 -0.21
N ARG A 268 -7.30 -1.27 0.97
CA ARG A 268 -8.41 -2.00 1.60
C ARG A 268 -9.74 -1.46 1.09
N ALA A 269 -10.57 -2.31 0.53
CA ALA A 269 -11.88 -1.91 0.01
C ALA A 269 -12.83 -1.33 1.09
N TYR A 270 -12.56 -1.67 2.36
CA TYR A 270 -13.32 -1.22 3.52
C TYR A 270 -12.81 0.08 4.14
N ILE A 271 -11.70 0.64 3.68
CA ILE A 271 -11.21 1.96 4.10
C ILE A 271 -11.80 3.00 3.14
N GLN A 272 -12.82 3.71 3.61
CA GLN A 272 -13.45 4.80 2.86
C GLN A 272 -12.65 6.10 2.99
N THR A 273 -12.24 6.41 4.22
CA THR A 273 -11.35 7.55 4.51
C THR A 273 -10.02 7.03 4.99
N ALA A 274 -8.95 7.43 4.31
CA ALA A 274 -7.60 6.94 4.58
C ALA A 274 -7.01 7.66 5.81
N GLY A 275 -6.59 6.88 6.79
CA GLY A 275 -5.80 7.29 7.95
C GLY A 275 -4.38 6.76 7.88
N LEU A 276 -3.95 6.06 8.93
CA LEU A 276 -2.70 5.32 8.97
C LEU A 276 -2.67 4.29 7.83
N ARG A 277 -1.50 4.05 7.26
CA ARG A 277 -1.34 3.04 6.20
C ARG A 277 -1.70 1.65 6.74
N SER A 278 -2.61 0.94 6.08
CA SER A 278 -3.14 -0.35 6.55
C SER A 278 -2.06 -1.42 6.79
N THR A 279 -0.96 -1.40 6.03
CA THR A 279 0.17 -2.33 6.24
C THR A 279 0.92 -2.04 7.53
N VAL A 280 1.04 -0.77 7.92
CA VAL A 280 1.62 -0.34 9.19
C VAL A 280 0.66 -0.70 10.33
N ALA A 281 -0.61 -0.34 10.22
CA ALA A 281 -1.64 -0.67 11.20
C ALA A 281 -1.70 -2.18 11.50
N TRP A 282 -1.66 -3.02 10.47
CA TRP A 282 -1.61 -4.46 10.64
C TRP A 282 -0.31 -4.92 11.32
N ALA A 283 0.84 -4.33 10.97
CA ALA A 283 2.11 -4.66 11.59
C ALA A 283 2.10 -4.33 13.09
N MET A 284 1.61 -3.14 13.48
CA MET A 284 1.44 -2.76 14.89
C MET A 284 0.54 -3.75 15.63
N ALA A 285 -0.64 -4.07 15.08
CA ALA A 285 -1.54 -5.05 15.67
C ALA A 285 -0.91 -6.45 15.78
N SER A 286 -0.03 -6.83 14.83
CA SER A 286 0.66 -8.12 14.86
C SER A 286 1.77 -8.21 15.91
N LEU A 287 2.30 -7.08 16.38
CA LEU A 287 3.26 -7.01 17.48
C LEU A 287 2.59 -7.09 18.86
N ALA A 288 1.33 -6.69 18.92
CA ALA A 288 0.59 -6.59 20.17
C ALA A 288 0.12 -7.96 20.73
N GLU A 289 0.41 -9.06 20.03
CA GLU A 289 0.13 -10.45 20.47
C GLU A 289 -1.29 -10.66 21.01
N ILE A 290 -2.29 -10.07 20.35
CA ILE A 290 -3.69 -10.07 20.76
C ILE A 290 -4.21 -11.49 20.98
N GLN A 291 -4.63 -11.80 22.21
CA GLN A 291 -5.19 -13.09 22.58
C GLN A 291 -6.71 -13.11 22.45
N ALA A 292 -7.30 -14.29 22.36
CA ALA A 292 -8.75 -14.44 22.38
C ALA A 292 -9.31 -13.97 23.74
N GLY A 293 -10.32 -13.12 23.71
CA GLY A 293 -10.93 -12.52 24.89
C GLY A 293 -10.25 -11.24 25.38
N ALA A 294 -9.11 -10.83 24.78
CA ALA A 294 -8.44 -9.61 25.18
C ALA A 294 -9.27 -8.37 24.92
N PHE A 295 -9.15 -7.38 25.80
CA PHE A 295 -9.69 -6.04 25.65
C PHE A 295 -8.59 -5.12 25.07
N VAL A 296 -8.78 -4.69 23.82
CA VAL A 296 -7.81 -3.92 23.04
C VAL A 296 -8.28 -2.47 22.92
N LEU A 297 -7.42 -1.53 23.31
CA LEU A 297 -7.70 -0.10 23.28
C LEU A 297 -6.77 0.62 22.29
N ASP A 298 -7.34 1.50 21.47
CA ASP A 298 -6.62 2.58 20.80
C ASP A 298 -7.13 3.92 21.32
N PRO A 299 -6.39 4.58 22.23
CA PRO A 299 -6.87 5.80 22.91
C PRO A 299 -6.78 7.06 22.02
N MET A 300 -6.20 6.98 20.82
CA MET A 300 -6.13 8.05 19.83
C MET A 300 -6.40 7.48 18.44
N CYS A 301 -7.53 6.78 18.29
CA CYS A 301 -7.80 5.87 17.15
C CYS A 301 -7.93 6.57 15.80
N GLY A 302 -8.12 7.88 15.76
CA GLY A 302 -8.30 8.62 14.52
C GLY A 302 -9.41 8.01 13.67
N LEU A 303 -9.06 7.57 12.46
CA LEU A 303 -10.00 6.92 11.52
C LEU A 303 -10.19 5.41 11.77
N GLY A 304 -9.70 4.88 12.90
CA GLY A 304 -9.91 3.51 13.34
C GLY A 304 -9.13 2.45 12.55
N THR A 305 -8.09 2.82 11.82
CA THR A 305 -7.40 1.89 10.91
C THR A 305 -6.72 0.74 11.65
N ILE A 306 -6.09 0.99 12.81
CA ILE A 306 -5.43 -0.04 13.63
C ILE A 306 -6.47 -1.06 14.10
N LEU A 307 -7.55 -0.58 14.70
CA LEU A 307 -8.63 -1.44 15.22
C LEU A 307 -9.31 -2.25 14.11
N LEU A 308 -9.47 -1.67 12.91
CA LEU A 308 -10.00 -2.39 11.75
C LEU A 308 -9.10 -3.53 11.30
N GLU A 309 -7.80 -3.30 11.16
CA GLU A 309 -6.85 -4.35 10.80
C GLU A 309 -6.77 -5.41 11.90
N ALA A 310 -6.77 -5.00 13.19
CA ALA A 310 -6.76 -5.89 14.34
C ALA A 310 -8.02 -6.77 14.40
N ALA A 311 -9.21 -6.18 14.36
CA ALA A 311 -10.48 -6.91 14.46
C ALA A 311 -10.71 -7.90 13.30
N ARG A 312 -10.12 -7.63 12.12
CA ARG A 312 -10.16 -8.57 10.99
C ARG A 312 -9.24 -9.76 11.17
N GLU A 313 -8.12 -9.58 11.83
CA GLU A 313 -7.12 -10.63 12.00
C GLU A 313 -7.37 -11.45 13.26
N TRP A 314 -7.77 -10.79 14.36
CA TRP A 314 -8.06 -11.38 15.66
C TRP A 314 -9.53 -11.17 16.08
N PRO A 315 -10.48 -11.89 15.45
CA PRO A 315 -11.91 -11.61 15.61
C PRO A 315 -12.49 -11.96 17.00
N ASN A 316 -11.72 -12.64 17.85
CA ASN A 316 -12.16 -13.12 19.15
C ASN A 316 -11.72 -12.21 20.31
N ALA A 317 -11.37 -10.96 20.04
CA ALA A 317 -11.05 -9.94 21.04
C ALA A 317 -12.08 -8.80 21.02
N CYS A 318 -12.13 -8.00 22.07
CA CYS A 318 -12.96 -6.81 22.20
C CYS A 318 -12.14 -5.58 21.84
N TYR A 319 -12.71 -4.64 21.10
CA TYR A 319 -12.00 -3.49 20.58
C TYR A 319 -12.68 -2.19 20.95
N VAL A 320 -11.94 -1.23 21.49
CA VAL A 320 -12.40 0.13 21.79
C VAL A 320 -11.44 1.14 21.20
N GLY A 321 -11.99 2.10 20.46
CA GLY A 321 -11.26 3.27 19.95
C GLY A 321 -11.75 4.54 20.61
N ALA A 322 -10.85 5.34 21.16
CA ALA A 322 -11.16 6.67 21.66
C ALA A 322 -10.49 7.74 20.81
N ASP A 323 -11.15 8.87 20.65
CA ASP A 323 -10.57 10.06 20.04
C ASP A 323 -11.29 11.31 20.56
N ILE A 324 -10.57 12.42 20.66
CA ILE A 324 -11.14 13.70 21.08
C ILE A 324 -11.90 14.40 19.94
N SER A 325 -11.62 14.02 18.68
CA SER A 325 -12.15 14.66 17.48
C SER A 325 -13.40 13.97 16.97
N ASP A 326 -14.53 14.67 16.96
CA ASP A 326 -15.78 14.18 16.35
C ASP A 326 -15.59 13.82 14.87
N ALA A 327 -14.83 14.61 14.12
CA ALA A 327 -14.59 14.37 12.70
C ALA A 327 -13.82 13.05 12.46
N GLN A 328 -12.87 12.70 13.33
CA GLN A 328 -12.15 11.43 13.27
C GLN A 328 -13.08 10.27 13.60
N LEU A 329 -13.89 10.37 14.66
CA LEU A 329 -14.83 9.32 15.06
C LEU A 329 -15.92 9.08 14.01
N VAL A 330 -16.42 10.13 13.35
CA VAL A 330 -17.34 9.97 12.21
C VAL A 330 -16.69 9.18 11.09
N GLY A 331 -15.47 9.56 10.68
CA GLY A 331 -14.72 8.82 9.66
C GLY A 331 -14.38 7.38 10.06
N ALA A 332 -14.10 7.14 11.35
CA ALA A 332 -13.91 5.78 11.88
C ALA A 332 -15.22 4.97 11.77
N GLY A 333 -16.35 5.56 12.14
CA GLY A 333 -17.69 4.94 12.00
C GLY A 333 -18.01 4.57 10.56
N ASP A 334 -17.70 5.44 9.60
CA ASP A 334 -17.86 5.15 8.16
C ASP A 334 -17.00 3.97 7.71
N ASN A 335 -15.74 3.93 8.16
CA ASN A 335 -14.82 2.82 7.87
C ASN A 335 -15.33 1.50 8.51
N LEU A 336 -15.77 1.53 9.77
CA LEU A 336 -16.32 0.36 10.46
C LEU A 336 -17.59 -0.16 9.78
N THR A 337 -18.47 0.74 9.36
CA THR A 337 -19.70 0.40 8.63
C THR A 337 -19.36 -0.26 7.29
N ALA A 338 -18.44 0.33 6.51
CA ALA A 338 -17.99 -0.23 5.24
C ALA A 338 -17.28 -1.58 5.40
N ALA A 339 -16.63 -1.80 6.54
CA ALA A 339 -15.98 -3.07 6.88
C ALA A 339 -16.95 -4.14 7.39
N GLY A 340 -18.18 -3.77 7.80
CA GLY A 340 -19.14 -4.63 8.48
C GLY A 340 -18.72 -4.95 9.92
N PHE A 341 -18.08 -4.01 10.61
CA PHE A 341 -17.52 -4.19 11.97
C PHE A 341 -18.12 -3.23 13.00
N TRP A 342 -19.24 -2.62 12.66
CA TRP A 342 -19.95 -1.71 13.54
C TRP A 342 -20.32 -2.31 14.91
N ASP A 343 -20.52 -3.61 14.97
CA ASP A 343 -20.87 -4.38 16.18
C ASP A 343 -19.65 -4.99 16.89
N ARG A 344 -18.44 -4.72 16.41
CA ARG A 344 -17.21 -5.34 16.92
C ARG A 344 -16.22 -4.35 17.51
N VAL A 345 -16.33 -3.10 17.15
CA VAL A 345 -15.43 -2.03 17.59
C VAL A 345 -16.28 -0.90 18.14
N GLU A 346 -16.15 -0.66 19.42
CA GLU A 346 -16.79 0.46 20.09
C GLU A 346 -15.99 1.74 19.86
N LEU A 347 -16.69 2.87 19.64
CA LEU A 347 -16.07 4.18 19.50
C LEU A 347 -16.49 5.09 20.64
N LEU A 348 -15.53 5.74 21.28
CA LEU A 348 -15.71 6.59 22.44
C LEU A 348 -15.14 7.98 22.17
N LYS A 349 -15.92 9.02 22.43
CA LYS A 349 -15.40 10.38 22.46
C LYS A 349 -14.80 10.68 23.82
N ALA A 350 -13.47 10.65 23.91
CA ALA A 350 -12.74 10.93 25.14
C ALA A 350 -11.35 11.51 24.84
N SER A 351 -10.81 12.22 25.82
CA SER A 351 -9.39 12.59 25.85
C SER A 351 -8.56 11.41 26.34
N VAL A 352 -7.40 11.20 25.77
CA VAL A 352 -6.43 10.19 26.25
C VAL A 352 -6.02 10.43 27.71
N THR A 353 -6.08 11.69 28.18
CA THR A 353 -5.77 12.06 29.57
C THR A 353 -6.91 11.80 30.55
N GLU A 354 -8.12 11.52 30.07
CA GLU A 354 -9.33 11.32 30.89
C GLU A 354 -10.20 10.22 30.30
N LEU A 355 -9.65 9.02 30.21
CA LEU A 355 -10.40 7.85 29.72
C LEU A 355 -11.35 7.34 30.82
N PRO A 356 -12.64 7.13 30.53
CA PRO A 356 -13.62 6.62 31.49
C PRO A 356 -13.52 5.09 31.62
N LEU A 357 -12.30 4.59 31.85
CA LEU A 357 -12.02 3.16 32.02
C LEU A 357 -11.52 2.90 33.44
N LEU A 358 -11.81 1.72 33.93
CA LEU A 358 -11.30 1.28 35.24
C LEU A 358 -9.80 0.97 35.10
N SER A 359 -9.04 1.22 36.17
CA SER A 359 -7.64 0.80 36.23
C SER A 359 -7.55 -0.71 36.01
N GLU A 360 -6.50 -1.14 35.29
CA GLU A 360 -6.20 -2.55 34.98
C GLU A 360 -7.33 -3.29 34.20
N SER A 361 -8.18 -2.55 33.47
CA SER A 361 -9.27 -3.16 32.68
C SER A 361 -8.92 -3.42 31.24
N VAL A 362 -7.75 -3.00 30.78
CA VAL A 362 -7.28 -3.11 29.38
C VAL A 362 -6.11 -4.09 29.31
N ASP A 363 -6.19 -5.06 28.42
CA ASP A 363 -5.13 -6.06 28.23
C ASP A 363 -4.06 -5.59 27.24
N VAL A 364 -4.47 -4.81 26.21
CA VAL A 364 -3.59 -4.38 25.12
C VAL A 364 -3.90 -2.95 24.70
N ILE A 365 -2.88 -2.12 24.61
CA ILE A 365 -2.98 -0.76 24.06
C ILE A 365 -2.15 -0.70 22.77
N ILE A 366 -2.77 -0.21 21.67
CA ILE A 366 -2.11 -0.01 20.38
C ILE A 366 -2.48 1.37 19.87
N SER A 367 -1.53 2.27 19.69
CA SER A 367 -1.81 3.64 19.24
C SER A 367 -0.74 4.19 18.34
N ASP A 368 -1.16 4.93 17.30
CA ASP A 368 -0.29 5.78 16.47
C ASP A 368 -0.33 7.19 17.03
N VAL A 369 0.56 7.46 17.99
CA VAL A 369 0.59 8.76 18.66
C VAL A 369 0.95 9.89 17.70
N PRO A 370 0.36 11.09 17.83
CA PRO A 370 0.62 12.21 16.95
C PRO A 370 2.05 12.76 17.13
N PHE A 371 2.94 12.44 16.18
CA PHE A 371 4.33 12.90 16.18
C PHE A 371 4.57 14.15 15.32
N GLY A 372 5.60 14.90 15.67
CA GLY A 372 6.27 15.88 14.83
C GLY A 372 5.64 17.25 14.76
N LYS A 373 6.13 18.07 13.80
CA LYS A 373 5.83 19.51 13.69
C LYS A 373 4.37 19.84 13.37
N LYS A 374 3.59 18.88 12.90
CA LYS A 374 2.18 19.10 12.53
C LYS A 374 1.25 19.17 13.74
N PHE A 375 1.65 18.61 14.85
CA PHE A 375 0.86 18.57 16.07
C PHE A 375 1.59 19.38 17.15
N LYS A 376 0.96 20.46 17.63
CA LYS A 376 1.42 21.17 18.81
C LYS A 376 1.03 20.34 20.03
N LEU A 377 1.90 19.46 20.45
CA LEU A 377 1.71 18.71 21.70
C LEU A 377 1.71 19.69 22.87
N GLY A 378 0.66 19.68 23.67
CA GLY A 378 0.62 20.37 24.97
C GLY A 378 1.73 19.83 25.89
N LYS A 379 2.09 20.60 26.92
CA LYS A 379 3.12 20.18 27.88
C LYS A 379 2.78 18.85 28.55
N ASP A 380 1.49 18.61 28.77
CA ASP A 380 1.00 17.42 29.45
C ASP A 380 1.21 16.12 28.66
N ILE A 381 1.04 16.16 27.34
CA ILE A 381 1.30 14.98 26.47
C ILE A 381 2.78 14.65 26.40
N ARG A 382 3.69 15.64 26.53
CA ARG A 382 5.13 15.37 26.59
C ARG A 382 5.56 14.63 27.86
N SER A 383 4.85 14.84 28.98
CA SER A 383 5.08 14.10 30.22
C SER A 383 4.69 12.63 30.06
N ILE A 384 3.52 12.37 29.47
CA ILE A 384 3.03 11.01 29.20
C ILE A 384 3.94 10.29 28.20
N LEU A 385 4.42 10.98 27.16
CA LEU A 385 5.36 10.39 26.20
C LEU A 385 6.73 10.09 26.84
N GLY A 386 7.20 10.92 27.78
CA GLY A 386 8.43 10.66 28.53
C GLY A 386 8.35 9.45 29.46
N GLU A 387 7.17 9.16 29.99
CA GLU A 387 6.92 7.92 30.76
C GLU A 387 6.84 6.70 29.82
N MET A 388 6.26 6.84 28.63
CA MET A 388 6.21 5.76 27.63
C MET A 388 7.57 5.52 26.93
N GLU A 389 8.41 6.58 26.76
CA GLU A 389 9.77 6.41 26.20
C GLU A 389 10.68 5.59 27.12
N SER A 390 10.49 5.63 28.44
CA SER A 390 11.22 4.76 29.37
C SER A 390 10.88 3.29 29.21
N ASP A 391 9.69 2.96 28.73
CA ASP A 391 9.25 1.60 28.43
C ASP A 391 9.64 1.16 27.00
N LEU A 392 9.85 2.12 26.07
CA LEU A 392 10.27 1.85 24.70
C LEU A 392 11.76 1.51 24.55
N GLU A 393 12.63 1.90 25.51
CA GLU A 393 14.01 1.37 25.57
C GLU A 393 14.04 -0.17 25.75
N LEU A 394 12.95 -0.77 26.24
CA LEU A 394 12.77 -2.22 26.30
C LEU A 394 12.45 -2.84 24.91
N GLU A 395 11.81 -2.12 24.01
CA GLU A 395 11.51 -2.63 22.65
C GLU A 395 12.74 -2.64 21.73
N ASP A 396 13.61 -1.65 21.83
CA ASP A 396 14.90 -1.66 21.10
C ASP A 396 15.80 -2.80 21.55
N ILE A 397 15.73 -3.21 22.82
CA ILE A 397 16.41 -4.39 23.37
C ILE A 397 15.80 -5.67 22.79
N MET A 398 14.49 -5.77 22.69
CA MET A 398 13.81 -6.92 22.09
C MET A 398 14.09 -7.08 20.60
N LEU A 399 14.17 -5.99 19.84
CA LEU A 399 14.51 -6.02 18.41
C LEU A 399 15.98 -6.41 18.20
N SER A 400 16.89 -6.01 19.09
CA SER A 400 18.29 -6.42 19.05
C SER A 400 18.46 -7.90 19.41
N GLU A 401 17.70 -8.44 20.37
CA GLU A 401 17.73 -9.87 20.74
C GLU A 401 17.15 -10.79 19.66
N ILE A 402 16.14 -10.33 18.91
CA ILE A 402 15.59 -11.08 17.78
C ILE A 402 16.60 -11.14 16.63
N SER A 403 17.34 -10.05 16.40
CA SER A 403 18.40 -9.99 15.39
C SER A 403 19.59 -10.91 15.74
N GLN A 404 19.97 -10.96 17.01
CA GLN A 404 21.09 -11.79 17.49
C GLN A 404 20.76 -13.28 17.51
N LYS A 405 19.51 -13.67 17.84
CA LYS A 405 19.08 -15.07 17.80
C LYS A 405 18.94 -15.63 16.39
N GLU A 406 18.79 -14.79 15.37
CA GLU A 406 18.80 -15.21 13.96
C GLU A 406 20.23 -15.39 13.42
N GLU A 407 21.23 -14.67 13.94
CA GLU A 407 22.64 -14.85 13.55
C GLU A 407 23.27 -16.10 14.17
N ASP A 408 22.83 -16.53 15.35
CA ASP A 408 23.33 -17.74 16.02
C ASP A 408 22.68 -19.05 15.52
N SER A 409 21.76 -18.98 14.54
CA SER A 409 21.06 -20.13 13.95
C SER A 409 21.49 -20.48 12.51
N PHE A 410 22.60 -19.90 12.04
CA PHE A 410 23.17 -20.22 10.73
C PHE A 410 24.53 -20.93 10.83
#